data_fbbf37127bb1a5de7a61b3ec4a26c169
#
_entry.id   fbbf37127bb1a5de7a61b3ec4a26c169
#
_cell.length_a   1.000
_cell.length_b   1.000
_cell.length_c   1.000
_cell.angle_alpha   90.00
_cell.angle_beta   90.00
_cell.angle_gamma   90.00
#
_symmetry.space_group_name_H-M   'P 1'
#
loop_
_entity.id
_entity.type
_entity.pdbx_description
1 polymer ?
#
loop_
_entity_poly.entity_id
_entity_poly.type
_entity_poly.pdbx_seq_one_letter_code
_entity_poly.pdbx_strand_id
1 'polypeptide(L)'
;MIRQSSDENVYLSAQKSMTIRLYVYLIAKGTESIALLDLGATENFMNLAYAKWLRLPIKQLPEPRPVLNVNGTENKSGKLKYYTNLNVWMGQNTTTLQFFLSDLGEHKVILGYPWFAATQPRINWKKGWINHSQLPIVLRAPNAQKATFVNGLENARWL
;
A
#
# COMPACT_ATOMS: atom_id res chain seq x y z
N MET A 1 -16.18 14.36 -3.30
CA MET A 1 -17.10 13.70 -2.35
C MET A 1 -16.31 12.91 -1.33
N ILE A 2 -16.67 13.06 -0.08
CA ILE A 2 -15.98 12.35 0.99
C ILE A 2 -16.52 10.93 1.07
N ARG A 3 -15.62 9.95 1.08
CA ARG A 3 -16.01 8.55 1.21
C ARG A 3 -16.35 8.23 2.66
N GLN A 4 -17.41 7.45 2.83
CA GLN A 4 -17.76 6.86 4.12
C GLN A 4 -17.18 5.46 4.16
N SER A 5 -15.96 5.35 4.62
CA SER A 5 -15.20 4.10 4.48
C SER A 5 -15.86 2.90 5.15
N SER A 6 -16.63 3.11 6.23
CA SER A 6 -17.24 1.99 6.96
C SER A 6 -18.35 1.30 6.18
N ASP A 7 -19.02 2.03 5.28
CA ASP A 7 -20.18 1.52 4.55
C ASP A 7 -19.84 1.18 3.09
N GLU A 8 -18.66 1.50 2.63
CA GLU A 8 -18.29 1.23 1.26
C GLU A 8 -17.69 -0.15 1.08
N ASN A 9 -17.97 -0.75 -0.08
CA ASN A 9 -17.39 -2.03 -0.43
C ASN A 9 -15.89 -1.91 -0.69
N VAL A 10 -15.16 -2.94 -0.31
CA VAL A 10 -13.73 -3.03 -0.58
C VAL A 10 -13.51 -3.95 -1.77
N TYR A 11 -12.87 -3.44 -2.80
CA TYR A 11 -12.52 -4.22 -3.97
C TYR A 11 -11.02 -4.40 -4.04
N LEU A 12 -10.60 -5.64 -4.30
CA LEU A 12 -9.20 -5.92 -4.59
C LEU A 12 -8.80 -5.29 -5.92
N SER A 13 -9.68 -5.40 -6.92
CA SER A 13 -9.56 -4.66 -8.17
C SER A 13 -10.95 -4.49 -8.72
N ALA A 14 -11.35 -3.27 -9.07
CA ALA A 14 -12.72 -2.97 -9.46
C ALA A 14 -13.00 -3.34 -10.92
N GLN A 15 -12.03 -3.27 -11.79
CA GLN A 15 -12.14 -3.66 -13.19
C GLN A 15 -10.75 -3.67 -13.81
N LYS A 16 -10.68 -3.86 -15.11
CA LYS A 16 -9.39 -3.78 -15.80
C LYS A 16 -8.73 -2.46 -15.47
N SER A 17 -7.69 -2.51 -14.70
CA SER A 17 -6.95 -1.33 -14.30
C SER A 17 -5.57 -1.38 -14.91
N MET A 18 -5.01 -0.20 -15.13
CA MET A 18 -3.62 -0.11 -15.48
C MET A 18 -2.80 -0.33 -14.21
N THR A 19 -1.82 -1.22 -14.30
CA THR A 19 -0.99 -1.56 -13.16
C THR A 19 0.45 -1.23 -13.47
N ILE A 20 1.15 -0.74 -12.46
CA ILE A 20 2.56 -0.42 -12.53
C ILE A 20 3.25 -1.07 -11.34
N ARG A 21 4.41 -1.65 -11.55
CA ARG A 21 5.22 -2.17 -10.47
C ARG A 21 6.21 -1.10 -10.03
N LEU A 22 6.19 -0.80 -8.75
CA LEU A 22 7.07 0.20 -8.17
C LEU A 22 7.93 -0.43 -7.09
N TYR A 23 9.16 0.03 -6.97
CA TYR A 23 10.00 -0.35 -5.85
C TYR A 23 9.66 0.52 -4.66
N VAL A 24 9.44 -0.10 -3.51
CA VAL A 24 9.20 0.59 -2.26
C VAL A 24 10.22 0.11 -1.23
N TYR A 25 10.59 1.00 -0.33
CA TYR A 25 11.55 0.71 0.72
C TYR A 25 10.83 0.59 2.04
N LEU A 26 10.97 -0.57 2.68
CA LEU A 26 10.28 -0.89 3.93
C LEU A 26 11.27 -0.72 5.07
N ILE A 27 11.18 0.40 5.74
CA ILE A 27 12.17 0.78 6.76
C ILE A 27 12.19 -0.20 7.92
N ALA A 28 11.06 -0.82 8.26
CA ALA A 28 10.99 -1.78 9.36
C ALA A 28 12.07 -2.85 9.27
N LYS A 29 12.43 -3.28 8.04
CA LYS A 29 13.50 -4.27 7.82
C LYS A 29 14.60 -3.76 6.90
N GLY A 30 14.52 -2.51 6.47
CA GLY A 30 15.45 -2.00 5.47
C GLY A 30 15.37 -2.76 4.16
N THR A 31 14.17 -3.18 3.80
CA THR A 31 13.94 -4.09 2.68
C THR A 31 13.33 -3.35 1.50
N GLU A 32 13.84 -3.63 0.32
CA GLU A 32 13.21 -3.20 -0.93
C GLU A 32 12.17 -4.22 -1.33
N SER A 33 11.02 -3.74 -1.79
CA SER A 33 9.95 -4.59 -2.27
C SER A 33 9.31 -3.97 -3.52
N ILE A 34 8.65 -4.81 -4.29
CA ILE A 34 7.89 -4.35 -5.44
C ILE A 34 6.45 -4.14 -5.01
N ALA A 35 5.94 -2.94 -5.24
CA ALA A 35 4.54 -2.65 -5.05
C ALA A 35 3.84 -2.63 -6.41
N LEU A 36 2.64 -3.19 -6.43
CA LEU A 36 1.76 -3.08 -7.57
C LEU A 36 0.90 -1.84 -7.39
N LEU A 37 0.94 -0.93 -8.35
CA LEU A 37 0.05 0.22 -8.36
C LEU A 37 -1.19 -0.13 -9.16
N ASP A 38 -2.33 -0.18 -8.50
CA ASP A 38 -3.57 -0.62 -9.10
C ASP A 38 -4.70 0.34 -8.75
N LEU A 39 -5.07 1.20 -9.69
CA LEU A 39 -6.15 2.16 -9.51
C LEU A 39 -7.52 1.48 -9.33
N GLY A 40 -7.66 0.26 -9.80
CA GLY A 40 -8.89 -0.50 -9.63
C GLY A 40 -9.07 -1.02 -8.22
N ALA A 41 -8.00 -1.10 -7.43
CA ALA A 41 -8.10 -1.44 -6.01
C ALA A 41 -8.62 -0.22 -5.26
N THR A 42 -9.69 -0.40 -4.50
CA THR A 42 -10.32 0.72 -3.78
C THR A 42 -9.58 1.08 -2.49
N GLU A 43 -8.69 0.23 -2.03
CA GLU A 43 -7.89 0.41 -0.82
C GLU A 43 -6.44 0.01 -1.09
N ASN A 44 -5.57 0.31 -0.13
CA ASN A 44 -4.21 -0.22 -0.15
C ASN A 44 -4.19 -1.56 0.57
N PHE A 45 -3.34 -2.47 0.10
CA PHE A 45 -3.22 -3.80 0.69
C PHE A 45 -1.76 -4.16 0.92
N MET A 46 -1.53 -4.96 1.93
CA MET A 46 -0.25 -5.62 2.14
C MET A 46 -0.49 -7.08 2.49
N ASN A 47 0.38 -7.95 2.03
CA ASN A 47 0.29 -9.37 2.36
C ASN A 47 0.46 -9.55 3.87
N LEU A 48 -0.48 -10.28 4.50
CA LEU A 48 -0.48 -10.44 5.95
C LEU A 48 0.78 -11.15 6.45
N ALA A 49 1.20 -12.21 5.79
CA ALA A 49 2.41 -12.92 6.20
C ALA A 49 3.64 -12.02 6.10
N TYR A 50 3.69 -11.20 5.06
CA TYR A 50 4.78 -10.25 4.87
C TYR A 50 4.80 -9.17 5.95
N ALA A 51 3.62 -8.64 6.31
CA ALA A 51 3.51 -7.67 7.39
C ALA A 51 4.00 -8.25 8.73
N LYS A 52 3.66 -9.51 9.00
CA LYS A 52 4.15 -10.21 10.19
C LYS A 52 5.67 -10.39 10.15
N TRP A 53 6.19 -10.77 9.00
CA TRP A 53 7.64 -10.92 8.84
C TRP A 53 8.37 -9.59 9.07
N LEU A 54 7.79 -8.49 8.62
CA LEU A 54 8.33 -7.15 8.84
C LEU A 54 8.12 -6.66 10.28
N ARG A 55 7.33 -7.37 11.08
CA ARG A 55 6.98 -7.00 12.45
C ARG A 55 6.29 -5.64 12.53
N LEU A 56 5.43 -5.37 11.57
CA LEU A 56 4.63 -4.15 11.59
C LEU A 56 3.56 -4.24 12.66
N PRO A 57 3.13 -3.10 13.23
CA PRO A 57 1.98 -3.08 14.14
C PRO A 57 0.72 -3.53 13.41
N ILE A 58 0.14 -4.64 13.83
CA ILE A 58 -1.06 -5.18 13.21
C ILE A 58 -2.24 -4.91 14.13
N LYS A 59 -3.25 -4.26 13.60
CA LYS A 59 -4.47 -3.93 14.31
C LYS A 59 -5.63 -4.76 13.78
N GLN A 60 -6.59 -5.04 14.63
CA GLN A 60 -7.77 -5.78 14.27
C GLN A 60 -8.90 -4.83 13.90
N LEU A 61 -9.60 -5.12 12.80
CA LEU A 61 -10.79 -4.36 12.43
C LEU A 61 -11.89 -4.63 13.45
N PRO A 62 -12.72 -3.61 13.77
CA PRO A 62 -13.87 -3.82 14.65
C PRO A 62 -14.81 -4.92 14.15
N GLU A 63 -15.00 -4.98 12.83
CA GLU A 63 -15.78 -6.02 12.17
C GLU A 63 -15.07 -6.47 10.91
N PRO A 64 -15.08 -7.78 10.61
CA PRO A 64 -14.53 -8.26 9.35
C PRO A 64 -15.27 -7.63 8.17
N ARG A 65 -14.55 -7.32 7.11
CA ARG A 65 -15.10 -6.72 5.90
C ARG A 65 -14.89 -7.64 4.71
N PRO A 66 -15.90 -7.84 3.88
CA PRO A 66 -15.72 -8.65 2.68
C PRO A 66 -14.86 -7.92 1.65
N VAL A 67 -14.08 -8.68 0.92
CA VAL A 67 -13.35 -8.19 -0.25
C VAL A 67 -14.04 -8.74 -1.47
N LEU A 68 -14.40 -7.86 -2.38
CA LEU A 68 -15.13 -8.24 -3.57
C LEU A 68 -14.20 -8.35 -4.77
N ASN A 69 -14.45 -9.35 -5.60
CA ASN A 69 -13.86 -9.45 -6.91
C ASN A 69 -14.57 -8.50 -7.87
N VAL A 70 -14.02 -8.31 -9.05
CA VAL A 70 -14.57 -7.40 -10.04
C VAL A 70 -16.02 -7.74 -10.44
N ASN A 71 -16.41 -9.02 -10.33
CA ASN A 71 -17.76 -9.47 -10.63
C ASN A 71 -18.72 -9.37 -9.45
N GLY A 72 -18.28 -8.81 -8.32
CA GLY A 72 -19.11 -8.64 -7.13
C GLY A 72 -19.15 -9.82 -6.20
N THR A 73 -18.49 -10.94 -6.53
CA THR A 73 -18.41 -12.08 -5.62
C THR A 73 -17.34 -11.85 -4.55
N GLU A 74 -17.49 -12.47 -3.38
CA GLU A 74 -16.50 -12.35 -2.33
C GLU A 74 -15.21 -13.08 -2.73
N ASN A 75 -14.08 -12.49 -2.36
CA ASN A 75 -12.77 -13.06 -2.64
C ASN A 75 -12.55 -14.32 -1.81
N LYS A 76 -11.86 -15.31 -2.41
CA LYS A 76 -11.59 -16.59 -1.76
C LYS A 76 -10.72 -16.49 -0.52
N SER A 77 -9.94 -15.41 -0.40
CA SER A 77 -9.11 -15.19 0.79
C SER A 77 -9.92 -14.90 2.04
N GLY A 78 -11.23 -14.76 1.90
CA GLY A 78 -12.11 -14.47 3.01
C GLY A 78 -12.19 -12.99 3.33
N LYS A 79 -12.74 -12.69 4.51
CA LYS A 79 -12.96 -11.30 4.93
C LYS A 79 -11.68 -10.70 5.48
N LEU A 80 -11.56 -9.38 5.32
CA LEU A 80 -10.49 -8.61 5.93
C LEU A 80 -10.74 -8.54 7.44
N LYS A 81 -9.69 -8.84 8.21
CA LYS A 81 -9.73 -8.80 9.68
C LYS A 81 -8.71 -7.84 10.27
N TYR A 82 -7.65 -7.55 9.54
CA TYR A 82 -6.50 -6.83 10.07
C TYR A 82 -6.08 -5.70 9.15
N TYR A 83 -5.44 -4.71 9.75
CA TYR A 83 -4.86 -3.59 9.01
C TYR A 83 -3.64 -3.06 9.73
N THR A 84 -2.87 -2.25 9.02
CA THR A 84 -1.78 -1.48 9.60
C THR A 84 -1.79 -0.09 8.98
N ASN A 85 -1.35 0.90 9.74
CA ASN A 85 -1.16 2.25 9.23
C ASN A 85 0.32 2.49 9.03
N LEU A 86 0.67 3.03 7.88
CA LEU A 86 2.06 3.31 7.56
C LEU A 86 2.20 4.76 7.11
N ASN A 87 3.30 5.38 7.51
CA ASN A 87 3.71 6.63 6.94
C ASN A 87 4.33 6.35 5.59
N VAL A 88 3.83 7.03 4.58
CA VAL A 88 4.28 6.87 3.21
C VAL A 88 5.01 8.13 2.80
N TRP A 89 6.26 7.96 2.43
CA TRP A 89 7.10 9.05 1.94
C TRP A 89 7.28 8.90 0.45
N MET A 90 7.09 9.99 -0.25
CA MET A 90 7.33 10.03 -1.69
C MET A 90 8.04 11.36 -1.98
N GLY A 91 9.34 11.28 -2.20
CA GLY A 91 10.16 12.48 -2.24
C GLY A 91 10.18 13.16 -0.88
N GLN A 92 9.75 14.41 -0.83
CA GLN A 92 9.70 15.19 0.42
C GLN A 92 8.32 15.16 1.08
N ASN A 93 7.33 14.59 0.43
CA ASN A 93 5.97 14.54 0.94
C ASN A 93 5.78 13.29 1.78
N THR A 94 4.98 13.44 2.85
CA THR A 94 4.63 12.30 3.69
C THR A 94 3.13 12.32 3.99
N THR A 95 2.55 11.14 4.10
CA THR A 95 1.16 10.95 4.48
C THR A 95 1.01 9.62 5.18
N THR A 96 -0.02 9.50 6.02
CA THR A 96 -0.31 8.23 6.68
C THR A 96 -1.45 7.55 5.94
N LEU A 97 -1.24 6.31 5.55
CA LEU A 97 -2.23 5.53 4.82
C LEU A 97 -2.49 4.21 5.52
N GLN A 98 -3.73 3.76 5.42
CA GLN A 98 -4.15 2.46 5.92
C GLN A 98 -3.91 1.40 4.86
N PHE A 99 -3.39 0.26 5.31
CA PHE A 99 -3.21 -0.93 4.48
C PHE A 99 -3.99 -2.07 5.09
N PHE A 100 -4.92 -2.62 4.34
CA PHE A 100 -5.58 -3.86 4.76
C PHE A 100 -4.64 -5.03 4.55
N LEU A 101 -4.68 -5.98 5.46
CA LEU A 101 -3.80 -7.13 5.45
C LEU A 101 -4.58 -8.37 5.05
N SER A 102 -4.12 -9.03 4.01
CA SER A 102 -4.78 -10.21 3.47
C SER A 102 -3.76 -11.08 2.73
N ASP A 103 -4.19 -12.26 2.36
CA ASP A 103 -3.39 -13.11 1.47
C ASP A 103 -3.51 -12.54 0.04
N LEU A 104 -2.42 -12.02 -0.46
CA LEU A 104 -2.35 -11.43 -1.79
C LEU A 104 -1.62 -12.32 -2.79
N GLY A 105 -1.44 -13.60 -2.46
CA GLY A 105 -0.65 -14.49 -3.30
C GLY A 105 0.80 -14.04 -3.38
N GLU A 106 1.29 -13.83 -4.59
CA GLU A 106 2.68 -13.41 -4.80
C GLU A 106 2.93 -11.93 -4.56
N HIS A 107 1.87 -11.12 -4.50
CA HIS A 107 2.02 -9.69 -4.29
C HIS A 107 2.25 -9.38 -2.82
N LYS A 108 3.20 -8.51 -2.54
CA LYS A 108 3.49 -8.09 -1.17
C LYS A 108 2.80 -6.79 -0.79
N VAL A 109 2.74 -5.85 -1.71
CA VAL A 109 2.16 -4.53 -1.49
C VAL A 109 1.35 -4.13 -2.71
N ILE A 110 0.13 -3.67 -2.47
CA ILE A 110 -0.70 -3.09 -3.51
C ILE A 110 -1.05 -1.66 -3.09
N LEU A 111 -0.66 -0.71 -3.92
CA LEU A 111 -1.02 0.70 -3.73
C LEU A 111 -2.26 0.97 -4.57
N GLY A 112 -3.37 1.17 -3.88
CA GLY A 112 -4.65 1.41 -4.52
C GLY A 112 -5.01 2.88 -4.62
N TYR A 113 -6.27 3.13 -4.87
CA TYR A 113 -6.77 4.48 -5.04
C TYR A 113 -6.41 5.45 -3.90
N PRO A 114 -6.44 5.04 -2.62
CA PRO A 114 -6.11 5.99 -1.55
C PRO A 114 -4.68 6.53 -1.64
N TRP A 115 -3.73 5.70 -2.05
CA TRP A 115 -2.37 6.16 -2.27
C TRP A 115 -2.32 7.17 -3.43
N PHE A 116 -3.00 6.85 -4.52
CA PHE A 116 -3.04 7.73 -5.69
C PHE A 116 -3.66 9.08 -5.35
N ALA A 117 -4.80 9.05 -4.64
CA ALA A 117 -5.50 10.28 -4.26
C ALA A 117 -4.67 11.15 -3.31
N ALA A 118 -3.96 10.52 -2.36
CA ALA A 118 -3.17 11.25 -1.37
C ALA A 118 -1.90 11.85 -1.96
N THR A 119 -1.26 11.16 -2.89
CA THR A 119 0.04 11.58 -3.42
C THR A 119 -0.04 12.27 -4.76
N GLN A 120 -1.10 12.03 -5.53
CA GLN A 120 -1.32 12.60 -6.86
C GLN A 120 -0.06 12.55 -7.72
N PRO A 121 0.49 11.35 -7.94
CA PRO A 121 1.75 11.21 -8.67
C PRO A 121 1.55 11.52 -10.16
N ARG A 122 2.61 11.95 -10.79
CA ARG A 122 2.63 12.06 -12.25
C ARG A 122 3.03 10.72 -12.83
N ILE A 123 2.12 10.09 -13.53
CA ILE A 123 2.33 8.77 -14.08
C ILE A 123 2.22 8.82 -15.60
N ASN A 124 3.21 8.27 -16.25
CA ASN A 124 3.13 8.01 -17.69
C ASN A 124 2.57 6.60 -17.87
N TRP A 125 1.25 6.52 -18.04
CA TRP A 125 0.58 5.24 -18.16
C TRP A 125 1.00 4.47 -19.41
N LYS A 126 1.30 5.20 -20.48
CA LYS A 126 1.72 4.58 -21.72
C LYS A 126 3.08 3.88 -21.58
N LYS A 127 4.01 4.51 -20.89
CA LYS A 127 5.35 3.94 -20.66
C LYS A 127 5.46 3.17 -19.37
N GLY A 128 4.49 3.30 -18.47
CA GLY A 128 4.48 2.55 -17.23
C GLY A 128 5.48 3.01 -16.19
N TRP A 129 5.70 4.32 -16.07
CA TRP A 129 6.63 4.84 -15.05
C TRP A 129 6.12 6.11 -14.39
N ILE A 130 6.70 6.40 -13.23
CA ILE A 130 6.41 7.59 -12.44
C ILE A 130 7.53 8.61 -12.61
N ASN A 131 7.19 9.89 -12.55
CA ASN A 131 8.15 10.97 -12.59
C ASN A 131 9.22 10.79 -11.50
N HIS A 132 10.47 10.93 -11.89
CA HIS A 132 11.63 10.73 -11.01
C HIS A 132 11.61 11.59 -9.75
N SER A 133 11.03 12.78 -9.82
CA SER A 133 10.98 13.67 -8.66
C SER A 133 10.16 13.11 -7.50
N GLN A 134 9.36 12.08 -7.74
CA GLN A 134 8.50 11.46 -6.73
C GLN A 134 9.10 10.22 -6.10
N LEU A 135 10.27 9.79 -6.53
CA LEU A 135 10.96 8.63 -5.98
C LEU A 135 12.03 9.08 -4.96
N PRO A 136 12.40 8.21 -4.02
CA PRO A 136 11.86 6.89 -3.73
C PRO A 136 10.56 6.94 -2.91
N ILE A 137 9.84 5.82 -2.94
CA ILE A 137 8.66 5.62 -2.09
C ILE A 137 9.12 4.81 -0.87
N VAL A 138 8.86 5.34 0.31
CA VAL A 138 9.30 4.72 1.56
C VAL A 138 8.10 4.51 2.46
N LEU A 139 7.92 3.29 2.95
CA LEU A 139 6.87 2.93 3.90
C LEU A 139 7.49 2.67 5.26
N ARG A 140 6.90 3.23 6.31
CA ARG A 140 7.44 3.14 7.66
C ARG A 140 6.32 3.08 8.67
N ALA A 141 6.49 2.25 9.70
CA ALA A 141 5.57 2.26 10.83
C ALA A 141 5.64 3.62 11.56
N PRO A 142 4.49 4.16 12.00
CA PRO A 142 4.47 5.49 12.62
C PRO A 142 5.37 5.63 13.85
N ASN A 143 5.57 4.54 14.60
CA ASN A 143 6.35 4.55 15.83
C ASN A 143 7.82 4.16 15.62
N ALA A 144 8.26 3.99 14.38
CA ALA A 144 9.66 3.67 14.10
C ALA A 144 10.56 4.83 14.52
N GLN A 145 11.76 4.50 15.02
CA GLN A 145 12.69 5.52 15.49
C GLN A 145 13.17 6.39 14.32
N LYS A 146 13.28 7.68 14.59
CA LYS A 146 13.72 8.65 13.60
C LYS A 146 15.07 8.31 12.97
N ALA A 147 16.04 7.89 13.81
CA ALA A 147 17.36 7.56 13.32
C ALA A 147 17.34 6.43 12.30
N THR A 148 16.55 5.40 12.57
CA THR A 148 16.40 4.28 11.64
C THR A 148 15.77 4.75 10.34
N PHE A 149 14.77 5.63 10.44
CA PHE A 149 14.12 6.17 9.25
C PHE A 149 15.10 6.98 8.39
N VAL A 150 15.85 7.88 9.00
CA VAL A 150 16.79 8.75 8.28
C VAL A 150 17.83 7.88 7.54
N ASN A 151 18.39 6.90 8.23
CA ASN A 151 19.36 6.00 7.61
C ASN A 151 18.73 5.21 6.47
N GLY A 152 17.54 4.72 6.67
CA GLY A 152 16.82 4.00 5.63
C GLY A 152 16.54 4.87 4.42
N LEU A 153 16.17 6.13 4.65
CA LEU A 153 15.90 7.07 3.56
C LEU A 153 17.18 7.38 2.77
N GLU A 154 18.28 7.57 3.45
CA GLU A 154 19.56 7.78 2.79
C GLU A 154 19.93 6.58 1.94
N ASN A 155 19.80 5.39 2.47
CA ASN A 155 20.08 4.16 1.72
C ASN A 155 19.15 4.04 0.51
N ALA A 156 17.89 4.36 0.67
CA ALA A 156 16.93 4.31 -0.41
C ALA A 156 17.30 5.24 -1.57
N ARG A 157 17.93 6.36 -1.29
CA ARG A 157 18.36 7.30 -2.33
C ARG A 157 19.51 6.78 -3.19
N TRP A 158 20.29 5.88 -2.66
CA TRP A 158 21.45 5.34 -3.37
C TRP A 158 21.14 4.09 -4.17
N LEU A 159 19.99 3.53 -3.96
CA LEU A 159 19.54 2.34 -4.68
C LEU A 159 18.78 2.74 -5.93
#